data_7ba872926e4cfcadf7649f8c5f60fbf3
#
_entry.id   7ba872926e4cfcadf7649f8c5f60fbf3
#
_cell.length_a   1.000
_cell.length_b   1.000
_cell.length_c   1.000
_cell.angle_alpha   90.00
_cell.angle_beta   90.00
_cell.angle_gamma   90.00
#
_symmetry.space_group_name_H-M   'P 1'
#
loop_
_entity.id
_entity.type
_entity.pdbx_description
1 polymer ?
#
loop_
_entity_poly.entity_id
_entity_poly.type
_entity_poly.pdbx_seq_one_letter_code
_entity_poly.pdbx_strand_id
1 'polypeptide(L)'
;MSWGEGYVTEVDYTPGYIAELNPVRATLPLLMAGVAPPKVETACELGFGLGVSLAVHAAASDVQWWGSDYNPSHAAHAQKLVRASGAAARAEADAFADFCRRDDLPDFDFIGLHGVWSWVDADNRALIADFIARKLRVGGLAYISYNCMPGWSAFAPVRHLIWQFVQRQSAPGLGMNARLEAALSHIDALIEAEPAFFRAMPLALERYKLMRGLDRRYLIHELMTHHWRPEHIADMATTLEAARLSFVGSAHPVEQVDAMNLTAPQAAMLAKTADPIHRETLRDCFTNQQFRRDYWIKGPTRLDAQTLGKRLGDVRLTALKPRSDIRLKTRAARGDISLKEPAFAPLADLIAAQPGVSIADLAAIGRTHALNMSHCVEAIALFVSNGDVAIKRPVSAASIATAECYNRALAKDDAGHARDDLMQLACAATGGGAPVTRTQLLVLQALWEGHADPQAQTDAVLKRLVGGLPVTRGGPEADRNAVLTAAADVAARLPIWRGLGALGGGASQ
;
A
#
# COMPACT_ATOMS: atom_id res chain seq x y z
N MET A 1 -22.72 -17.90 16.05
CA MET A 1 -21.47 -17.41 15.40
C MET A 1 -20.97 -16.25 16.23
N SER A 2 -19.66 -16.11 16.43
CA SER A 2 -19.11 -14.94 17.12
C SER A 2 -19.33 -13.69 16.26
N TRP A 3 -19.53 -12.53 16.87
CA TRP A 3 -19.68 -11.24 16.19
C TRP A 3 -18.60 -10.95 15.15
N GLY A 4 -17.39 -11.48 15.32
CA GLY A 4 -16.27 -11.30 14.39
C GLY A 4 -16.21 -12.25 13.20
N GLU A 5 -17.24 -13.07 12.94
CA GLU A 5 -17.29 -14.03 11.81
C GLU A 5 -16.00 -14.85 11.61
N GLY A 6 -15.27 -15.12 12.72
CA GLY A 6 -13.98 -15.85 12.71
C GLY A 6 -12.74 -14.97 12.49
N TYR A 7 -12.91 -13.65 12.34
CA TYR A 7 -11.82 -12.68 12.35
C TYR A 7 -11.47 -12.25 13.78
N VAL A 8 -10.23 -11.82 14.00
CA VAL A 8 -9.77 -11.34 15.32
C VAL A 8 -10.22 -9.90 15.51
N THR A 9 -11.07 -9.66 16.51
CA THR A 9 -11.62 -8.33 16.83
C THR A 9 -11.12 -7.75 18.13
N GLU A 10 -10.44 -8.57 18.94
CA GLU A 10 -9.96 -8.18 20.28
C GLU A 10 -8.66 -7.35 20.24
N VAL A 11 -7.98 -7.34 19.10
CA VAL A 11 -6.72 -6.61 18.89
C VAL A 11 -6.86 -5.77 17.63
N ASP A 12 -6.62 -4.47 17.75
CA ASP A 12 -6.64 -3.58 16.58
C ASP A 12 -5.53 -3.95 15.59
N TYR A 13 -5.85 -3.88 14.30
CA TYR A 13 -4.85 -4.03 13.26
C TYR A 13 -3.86 -2.86 13.25
N THR A 14 -2.65 -3.09 12.74
CA THR A 14 -1.66 -2.02 12.60
C THR A 14 -2.14 -0.98 11.59
N PRO A 15 -2.02 0.35 11.89
CA PRO A 15 -2.32 1.38 10.90
C PRO A 15 -1.46 1.17 9.64
N GLY A 16 -2.09 1.22 8.47
CA GLY A 16 -1.39 1.02 7.20
C GLY A 16 -1.95 1.93 6.11
N TYR A 17 -1.04 2.51 5.32
CA TYR A 17 -1.38 3.20 4.08
C TYR A 17 -1.02 2.30 2.89
N ILE A 18 -1.99 2.07 2.03
CA ILE A 18 -1.85 1.19 0.87
C ILE A 18 -1.86 2.05 -0.41
N ALA A 19 -0.67 2.28 -0.94
CA ALA A 19 -0.49 3.13 -2.12
C ALA A 19 -1.16 2.54 -3.39
N GLU A 20 -1.30 1.23 -3.47
CA GLU A 20 -1.92 0.50 -4.58
C GLU A 20 -3.44 0.76 -4.69
N LEU A 21 -4.09 1.20 -3.60
CA LEU A 21 -5.49 1.65 -3.60
C LEU A 21 -5.68 3.03 -4.24
N ASN A 22 -4.61 3.75 -4.56
CA ASN A 22 -4.68 5.03 -5.25
C ASN A 22 -4.95 4.84 -6.74
N PRO A 23 -6.11 5.28 -7.29
CA PRO A 23 -6.41 5.14 -8.71
C PRO A 23 -5.42 5.86 -9.64
N VAL A 24 -4.81 6.97 -9.19
CA VAL A 24 -3.80 7.70 -9.97
C VAL A 24 -2.54 6.85 -10.16
N ARG A 25 -2.11 6.15 -9.09
CA ARG A 25 -0.96 5.24 -9.16
C ARG A 25 -1.19 4.10 -10.15
N ALA A 26 -2.43 3.63 -10.29
CA ALA A 26 -2.78 2.55 -11.21
C ALA A 26 -2.49 2.88 -12.69
N THR A 27 -2.35 4.16 -13.04
CA THR A 27 -2.06 4.62 -14.41
C THR A 27 -0.81 3.93 -14.98
N LEU A 28 0.29 3.87 -14.22
CA LEU A 28 1.54 3.29 -14.72
C LEU A 28 1.43 1.76 -14.97
N PRO A 29 1.03 0.93 -14.01
CA PRO A 29 0.91 -0.52 -14.23
C PRO A 29 -0.11 -0.89 -15.32
N LEU A 30 -1.20 -0.13 -15.48
CA LEU A 30 -2.16 -0.34 -16.57
C LEU A 30 -1.55 -0.04 -17.93
N LEU A 31 -0.83 1.08 -18.07
CA LEU A 31 -0.13 1.40 -19.33
C LEU A 31 1.00 0.41 -19.62
N MET A 32 1.74 -0.06 -18.60
CA MET A 32 2.75 -1.13 -18.77
C MET A 32 2.10 -2.42 -19.33
N ALA A 33 0.87 -2.71 -18.93
CA ALA A 33 0.09 -3.84 -19.45
C ALA A 33 -0.62 -3.56 -20.80
N GLY A 34 -0.45 -2.38 -21.39
CA GLY A 34 -1.08 -1.99 -22.65
C GLY A 34 -2.60 -1.71 -22.55
N VAL A 35 -3.07 -1.34 -21.35
CA VAL A 35 -4.49 -1.09 -21.06
C VAL A 35 -4.70 0.39 -20.74
N ALA A 36 -5.80 0.96 -21.25
CA ALA A 36 -6.19 2.34 -20.98
C ALA A 36 -6.63 2.49 -19.51
N PRO A 37 -6.00 3.40 -18.72
CA PRO A 37 -6.47 3.71 -17.38
C PRO A 37 -7.87 4.32 -17.40
N PRO A 38 -8.78 3.92 -16.47
CA PRO A 38 -10.10 4.55 -16.34
C PRO A 38 -9.97 5.98 -15.77
N LYS A 39 -10.97 6.81 -16.10
CA LYS A 39 -11.25 8.02 -15.32
C LYS A 39 -12.01 7.59 -14.06
N VAL A 40 -11.51 7.94 -12.89
CA VAL A 40 -12.13 7.58 -11.62
C VAL A 40 -12.74 8.82 -10.98
N GLU A 41 -14.06 8.82 -10.82
CA GLU A 41 -14.84 9.85 -10.14
C GLU A 41 -15.47 9.30 -8.85
N THR A 42 -15.76 7.99 -8.83
CA THR A 42 -16.34 7.29 -7.69
C THR A 42 -15.50 6.06 -7.34
N ALA A 43 -15.18 5.89 -6.07
CA ALA A 43 -14.35 4.79 -5.59
C ALA A 43 -14.93 4.16 -4.31
N CYS A 44 -14.64 2.86 -4.12
CA CYS A 44 -15.04 2.11 -2.94
C CYS A 44 -13.86 1.32 -2.38
N GLU A 45 -13.70 1.31 -1.05
CA GLU A 45 -12.73 0.46 -0.34
C GLU A 45 -13.48 -0.48 0.60
N LEU A 46 -13.37 -1.79 0.35
CA LEU A 46 -13.98 -2.84 1.18
C LEU A 46 -12.99 -3.34 2.21
N GLY A 47 -13.35 -3.33 3.49
CA GLY A 47 -12.48 -3.72 4.59
C GLY A 47 -11.34 -2.71 4.79
N PHE A 48 -11.66 -1.43 4.98
CA PHE A 48 -10.68 -0.35 5.06
C PHE A 48 -9.82 -0.36 6.33
N GLY A 49 -10.10 -1.23 7.31
CA GLY A 49 -9.40 -1.25 8.59
C GLY A 49 -9.53 0.10 9.32
N LEU A 50 -8.44 0.68 9.80
CA LEU A 50 -8.45 2.02 10.40
C LEU A 50 -8.74 3.17 9.42
N GLY A 51 -8.95 2.87 8.13
CA GLY A 51 -9.37 3.83 7.10
C GLY A 51 -8.33 4.87 6.71
N VAL A 52 -7.05 4.63 6.99
CA VAL A 52 -5.97 5.57 6.65
C VAL A 52 -5.89 5.78 5.14
N SER A 53 -5.93 4.70 4.33
CA SER A 53 -5.89 4.79 2.87
C SER A 53 -7.11 5.54 2.32
N LEU A 54 -8.30 5.16 2.76
CA LEU A 54 -9.56 5.83 2.39
C LEU A 54 -9.48 7.33 2.66
N ALA A 55 -9.09 7.73 3.87
CA ALA A 55 -9.05 9.13 4.29
C ALA A 55 -7.99 9.94 3.52
N VAL A 56 -6.79 9.38 3.29
CA VAL A 56 -5.72 10.01 2.52
C VAL A 56 -6.13 10.20 1.06
N HIS A 57 -6.68 9.15 0.41
CA HIS A 57 -7.08 9.23 -1.00
C HIS A 57 -8.25 10.18 -1.20
N ALA A 58 -9.22 10.18 -0.30
CA ALA A 58 -10.34 11.11 -0.33
C ALA A 58 -9.88 12.57 -0.13
N ALA A 59 -9.00 12.82 0.86
CA ALA A 59 -8.48 14.16 1.12
C ALA A 59 -7.56 14.69 0.00
N ALA A 60 -6.85 13.79 -0.70
CA ALA A 60 -5.90 14.13 -1.75
C ALA A 60 -6.52 14.23 -3.16
N SER A 61 -7.83 14.01 -3.32
CA SER A 61 -8.44 13.95 -4.64
C SER A 61 -9.85 14.54 -4.66
N ASP A 62 -10.42 14.72 -5.86
CA ASP A 62 -11.81 15.11 -6.06
C ASP A 62 -12.72 13.87 -6.22
N VAL A 63 -12.19 12.67 -5.99
CA VAL A 63 -12.91 11.41 -6.08
C VAL A 63 -13.85 11.28 -4.87
N GLN A 64 -15.08 10.87 -5.14
CA GLN A 64 -16.02 10.53 -4.08
C GLN A 64 -15.73 9.10 -3.60
N TRP A 65 -15.48 8.96 -2.31
CA TRP A 65 -15.11 7.67 -1.72
C TRP A 65 -16.22 7.10 -0.84
N TRP A 66 -16.40 5.79 -0.93
CA TRP A 66 -17.18 4.98 -0.01
C TRP A 66 -16.30 3.88 0.55
N GLY A 67 -16.62 3.41 1.72
CA GLY A 67 -15.95 2.24 2.27
C GLY A 67 -16.73 1.64 3.42
N SER A 68 -16.46 0.36 3.67
CA SER A 68 -17.03 -0.39 4.77
C SER A 68 -15.95 -1.15 5.52
N ASP A 69 -16.05 -1.16 6.84
CA ASP A 69 -15.37 -2.07 7.74
C ASP A 69 -16.35 -2.49 8.83
N TYR A 70 -16.46 -3.79 9.10
CA TYR A 70 -17.44 -4.28 10.07
C TYR A 70 -17.09 -3.91 11.52
N ASN A 71 -15.84 -3.53 11.81
CA ASN A 71 -15.40 -3.11 13.14
C ASN A 71 -15.79 -1.66 13.42
N PRO A 72 -16.71 -1.40 14.39
CA PRO A 72 -17.16 -0.04 14.68
C PRO A 72 -16.06 0.90 15.16
N SER A 73 -15.01 0.40 15.82
CA SER A 73 -13.87 1.23 16.24
C SER A 73 -13.05 1.72 15.05
N HIS A 74 -12.84 0.85 14.07
CA HIS A 74 -12.18 1.18 12.80
C HIS A 74 -12.99 2.23 12.03
N ALA A 75 -14.28 2.01 11.89
CA ALA A 75 -15.16 2.95 11.20
C ALA A 75 -15.21 4.32 11.91
N ALA A 76 -15.26 4.34 13.23
CA ALA A 76 -15.22 5.59 14.01
C ALA A 76 -13.92 6.37 13.79
N HIS A 77 -12.77 5.67 13.73
CA HIS A 77 -11.47 6.27 13.41
C HIS A 77 -11.45 6.85 11.99
N ALA A 78 -11.86 6.07 10.98
CA ALA A 78 -11.96 6.53 9.60
C ALA A 78 -12.86 7.76 9.46
N GLN A 79 -14.04 7.73 10.08
CA GLN A 79 -15.00 8.85 10.09
C GLN A 79 -14.40 10.11 10.73
N LYS A 80 -13.60 9.96 11.80
CA LYS A 80 -12.90 11.10 12.44
C LYS A 80 -11.95 11.77 11.42
N LEU A 81 -11.14 10.99 10.71
CA LEU A 81 -10.20 11.49 9.70
C LEU A 81 -10.92 12.15 8.52
N VAL A 82 -11.98 11.52 8.01
CA VAL A 82 -12.80 12.04 6.90
C VAL A 82 -13.45 13.35 7.28
N ARG A 83 -14.12 13.42 8.44
CA ARG A 83 -14.75 14.68 8.92
C ARG A 83 -13.73 15.80 9.09
N ALA A 84 -12.55 15.49 9.61
CA ALA A 84 -11.50 16.47 9.83
C ALA A 84 -10.96 17.06 8.53
N SER A 85 -10.94 16.30 7.44
CA SER A 85 -10.48 16.75 6.12
C SER A 85 -11.55 17.55 5.36
N GLY A 86 -12.83 17.30 5.63
CA GLY A 86 -13.94 17.81 4.81
C GLY A 86 -14.03 17.14 3.43
N ALA A 87 -13.32 16.03 3.21
CA ALA A 87 -13.33 15.32 1.94
C ALA A 87 -14.67 14.60 1.67
N ALA A 88 -14.99 14.40 0.41
CA ALA A 88 -16.18 13.68 -0.03
C ALA A 88 -16.02 12.16 0.16
N ALA A 89 -16.17 11.69 1.40
CA ALA A 89 -16.07 10.28 1.71
C ALA A 89 -17.10 9.83 2.76
N ARG A 90 -17.49 8.55 2.68
CA ARG A 90 -18.37 7.87 3.63
C ARG A 90 -17.68 6.59 4.09
N ALA A 91 -17.41 6.50 5.39
CA ALA A 91 -16.86 5.31 6.05
C ALA A 91 -17.96 4.70 6.93
N GLU A 92 -18.45 3.52 6.56
CA GLU A 92 -19.56 2.87 7.21
C GLU A 92 -19.09 1.71 8.11
N ALA A 93 -19.82 1.46 9.20
CA ALA A 93 -19.56 0.36 10.12
C ALA A 93 -20.41 -0.87 9.76
N ASP A 94 -20.45 -1.23 8.46
CA ASP A 94 -21.29 -2.30 7.95
C ASP A 94 -20.47 -3.56 7.67
N ALA A 95 -21.00 -4.73 7.98
CA ALA A 95 -20.50 -5.98 7.46
C ALA A 95 -20.71 -6.07 5.93
N PHE A 96 -19.96 -6.92 5.24
CA PHE A 96 -20.12 -7.07 3.78
C PHE A 96 -21.54 -7.45 3.38
N ALA A 97 -22.22 -8.27 4.21
CA ALA A 97 -23.60 -8.70 3.96
C ALA A 97 -24.58 -7.51 3.91
N ASP A 98 -24.36 -6.49 4.73
CA ASP A 98 -25.19 -5.29 4.79
C ASP A 98 -24.74 -4.27 3.73
N PHE A 99 -23.47 -3.92 3.70
CA PHE A 99 -22.93 -2.93 2.79
C PHE A 99 -23.14 -3.28 1.31
N CYS A 100 -22.84 -4.51 0.92
CA CYS A 100 -22.93 -4.94 -0.48
C CYS A 100 -24.38 -5.03 -1.00
N ARG A 101 -25.39 -5.02 -0.11
CA ARG A 101 -26.81 -5.04 -0.48
C ARG A 101 -27.48 -3.66 -0.46
N ARG A 102 -26.76 -2.62 -0.08
CA ARG A 102 -27.31 -1.26 -0.03
C ARG A 102 -27.71 -0.77 -1.42
N ASP A 103 -28.89 -0.20 -1.51
CA ASP A 103 -29.45 0.36 -2.76
C ASP A 103 -28.98 1.80 -3.01
N ASP A 104 -28.56 2.53 -1.96
CA ASP A 104 -28.11 3.93 -2.03
C ASP A 104 -26.65 4.10 -2.50
N LEU A 105 -25.92 3.02 -2.75
CA LEU A 105 -24.56 3.07 -3.29
C LEU A 105 -24.56 3.36 -4.79
N PRO A 106 -23.71 4.27 -5.27
CA PRO A 106 -23.54 4.52 -6.69
C PRO A 106 -22.89 3.33 -7.41
N ASP A 107 -22.78 3.41 -8.71
CA ASP A 107 -21.84 2.58 -9.45
C ASP A 107 -20.45 3.20 -9.35
N PHE A 108 -19.42 2.35 -9.24
CA PHE A 108 -18.05 2.74 -8.99
C PHE A 108 -17.16 2.61 -10.22
N ASP A 109 -16.21 3.53 -10.37
CA ASP A 109 -15.13 3.43 -11.36
C ASP A 109 -13.94 2.63 -10.81
N PHE A 110 -13.82 2.57 -9.47
CA PHE A 110 -12.78 1.84 -8.76
C PHE A 110 -13.36 1.14 -7.52
N ILE A 111 -13.06 -0.15 -7.37
CA ILE A 111 -13.35 -0.90 -6.13
C ILE A 111 -12.05 -1.56 -5.68
N GLY A 112 -11.61 -1.27 -4.44
CA GLY A 112 -10.40 -1.82 -3.86
C GLY A 112 -10.67 -2.60 -2.59
N LEU A 113 -9.90 -3.69 -2.41
CA LEU A 113 -9.83 -4.42 -1.15
C LEU A 113 -8.40 -4.90 -0.91
N HIS A 114 -7.84 -4.53 0.22
CA HIS A 114 -6.49 -4.92 0.61
C HIS A 114 -6.49 -5.75 1.88
N GLY A 115 -5.86 -6.94 1.81
CA GLY A 115 -5.77 -7.81 2.97
C GLY A 115 -7.11 -8.38 3.45
N VAL A 116 -8.09 -8.54 2.56
CA VAL A 116 -9.45 -9.03 2.87
C VAL A 116 -9.66 -10.43 2.30
N TRP A 117 -9.40 -10.62 1.02
CA TRP A 117 -9.83 -11.79 0.26
C TRP A 117 -9.43 -13.14 0.89
N SER A 118 -8.20 -13.24 1.39
CA SER A 118 -7.71 -14.48 1.99
C SER A 118 -8.24 -14.75 3.40
N TRP A 119 -8.92 -13.79 4.01
CA TRP A 119 -9.30 -13.81 5.43
C TRP A 119 -10.79 -13.93 5.67
N VAL A 120 -11.59 -13.91 4.62
CA VAL A 120 -13.03 -14.06 4.67
C VAL A 120 -13.46 -15.46 4.20
N ASP A 121 -14.64 -15.91 4.62
CA ASP A 121 -15.20 -17.20 4.20
C ASP A 121 -15.64 -17.22 2.73
N ALA A 122 -16.13 -18.34 2.27
CA ALA A 122 -16.56 -18.52 0.88
C ALA A 122 -17.80 -17.67 0.54
N ASP A 123 -18.69 -17.49 1.49
CA ASP A 123 -19.94 -16.72 1.30
C ASP A 123 -19.63 -15.25 1.14
N ASN A 124 -18.74 -14.70 1.99
CA ASN A 124 -18.28 -13.31 1.85
C ASN A 124 -17.50 -13.09 0.56
N ARG A 125 -16.66 -14.05 0.11
CA ARG A 125 -16.00 -13.94 -1.21
C ARG A 125 -16.99 -13.90 -2.36
N ALA A 126 -18.00 -14.75 -2.33
CA ALA A 126 -19.06 -14.75 -3.33
C ALA A 126 -19.87 -13.44 -3.33
N LEU A 127 -20.17 -12.92 -2.14
CA LEU A 127 -20.86 -11.64 -1.98
C LEU A 127 -20.05 -10.46 -2.51
N ILE A 128 -18.74 -10.42 -2.22
CA ILE A 128 -17.83 -9.39 -2.74
C ILE A 128 -17.74 -9.48 -4.28
N ALA A 129 -17.60 -10.68 -4.84
CA ALA A 129 -17.54 -10.88 -6.28
C ALA A 129 -18.85 -10.43 -6.97
N ASP A 130 -20.02 -10.75 -6.39
CA ASP A 130 -21.32 -10.28 -6.86
C ASP A 130 -21.44 -8.74 -6.77
N PHE A 131 -20.99 -8.14 -5.66
CA PHE A 131 -20.97 -6.69 -5.51
C PHE A 131 -20.13 -6.01 -6.60
N ILE A 132 -18.93 -6.51 -6.86
CA ILE A 132 -18.06 -6.02 -7.94
C ILE A 132 -18.77 -6.20 -9.30
N ALA A 133 -19.41 -7.35 -9.53
CA ALA A 133 -20.15 -7.60 -10.76
C ALA A 133 -21.28 -6.59 -11.00
N ARG A 134 -22.01 -6.21 -9.98
CA ARG A 134 -23.16 -5.28 -10.07
C ARG A 134 -22.71 -3.81 -10.06
N LYS A 135 -21.77 -3.44 -9.20
CA LYS A 135 -21.46 -2.05 -8.88
C LYS A 135 -20.22 -1.48 -9.56
N LEU A 136 -19.35 -2.31 -10.13
CA LEU A 136 -18.22 -1.81 -10.90
C LEU A 136 -18.69 -1.50 -12.33
N ARG A 137 -18.44 -0.28 -12.80
CA ARG A 137 -18.77 0.14 -14.19
C ARG A 137 -17.96 -0.64 -15.21
N VAL A 138 -18.46 -0.71 -16.44
CA VAL A 138 -17.65 -1.18 -17.58
C VAL A 138 -16.49 -0.21 -17.79
N GLY A 139 -15.28 -0.72 -17.96
CA GLY A 139 -14.04 0.06 -17.95
C GLY A 139 -13.50 0.33 -16.55
N GLY A 140 -14.27 0.02 -15.50
CA GLY A 140 -13.86 0.22 -14.10
C GLY A 140 -12.79 -0.77 -13.65
N LEU A 141 -12.02 -0.37 -12.66
CA LEU A 141 -10.86 -1.08 -12.12
C LEU A 141 -11.15 -1.67 -10.74
N ALA A 142 -10.85 -2.95 -10.56
CA ALA A 142 -10.80 -3.58 -9.24
C ALA A 142 -9.35 -3.80 -8.81
N TYR A 143 -9.04 -3.48 -7.56
CA TYR A 143 -7.78 -3.85 -6.89
C TYR A 143 -8.06 -4.90 -5.84
N ILE A 144 -7.37 -6.04 -5.92
CA ILE A 144 -7.52 -7.13 -4.96
C ILE A 144 -6.16 -7.64 -4.55
N SER A 145 -5.88 -7.65 -3.22
CA SER A 145 -4.71 -8.31 -2.70
C SER A 145 -5.06 -9.57 -1.93
N TYR A 146 -4.20 -10.56 -2.02
CA TYR A 146 -4.41 -11.86 -1.40
C TYR A 146 -3.12 -12.66 -1.21
N ASN A 147 -3.13 -13.54 -0.21
CA ASN A 147 -2.07 -14.53 -0.02
C ASN A 147 -2.10 -15.52 -1.19
N CYS A 148 -0.93 -15.84 -1.75
CA CYS A 148 -0.82 -16.58 -3.00
C CYS A 148 -0.05 -17.89 -2.83
N MET A 149 -0.52 -18.90 -3.52
CA MET A 149 0.24 -20.13 -3.80
C MET A 149 1.10 -19.94 -5.05
N PRO A 150 2.33 -20.52 -5.15
CA PRO A 150 2.89 -21.54 -4.24
C PRO A 150 3.61 -21.01 -3.00
N GLY A 151 3.82 -19.69 -2.88
CA GLY A 151 4.69 -19.12 -1.85
C GLY A 151 4.32 -19.46 -0.40
N TRP A 152 3.05 -19.76 -0.11
CA TRP A 152 2.60 -20.21 1.20
C TRP A 152 2.71 -21.71 1.42
N SER A 153 2.98 -22.52 0.38
CA SER A 153 2.95 -24.00 0.47
C SER A 153 3.84 -24.55 1.59
N ALA A 154 5.04 -24.02 1.74
CA ALA A 154 5.97 -24.50 2.77
C ALA A 154 5.51 -24.15 4.20
N PHE A 155 4.88 -22.98 4.39
CA PHE A 155 4.54 -22.48 5.73
C PHE A 155 3.10 -22.79 6.17
N ALA A 156 2.21 -23.11 5.26
CA ALA A 156 0.80 -23.42 5.57
C ALA A 156 0.63 -24.48 6.66
N PRO A 157 1.39 -25.60 6.70
CA PRO A 157 1.31 -26.58 7.79
C PRO A 157 1.70 -26.00 9.16
N VAL A 158 2.71 -25.13 9.23
CA VAL A 158 3.14 -24.49 10.49
C VAL A 158 2.07 -23.52 10.98
N ARG A 159 1.52 -22.70 10.07
CA ARG A 159 0.38 -21.83 10.42
C ARG A 159 -0.81 -22.62 10.94
N HIS A 160 -1.13 -23.75 10.29
CA HIS A 160 -2.22 -24.63 10.74
C HIS A 160 -1.98 -25.16 12.16
N LEU A 161 -0.76 -25.59 12.49
CA LEU A 161 -0.41 -26.06 13.84
C LEU A 161 -0.56 -24.95 14.88
N ILE A 162 -0.10 -23.74 14.58
CA ILE A 162 -0.26 -22.57 15.47
C ILE A 162 -1.74 -22.31 15.71
N TRP A 163 -2.54 -22.20 14.65
CA TRP A 163 -3.97 -21.97 14.75
C TRP A 163 -4.68 -23.09 15.54
N GLN A 164 -4.35 -24.37 15.25
CA GLN A 164 -4.93 -25.51 15.94
C GLN A 164 -4.59 -25.52 17.44
N PHE A 165 -3.34 -25.19 17.80
CA PHE A 165 -2.94 -25.06 19.20
C PHE A 165 -3.77 -23.99 19.92
N VAL A 166 -3.92 -22.82 19.31
CA VAL A 166 -4.72 -21.72 19.87
C VAL A 166 -6.17 -22.16 20.10
N GLN A 167 -6.77 -22.90 19.16
CA GLN A 167 -8.17 -23.33 19.25
C GLN A 167 -8.40 -24.48 20.24
N ARG A 168 -7.42 -25.39 20.41
CA ARG A 168 -7.63 -26.65 21.12
C ARG A 168 -6.84 -26.80 22.41
N GLN A 169 -5.72 -26.07 22.57
CA GLN A 169 -4.78 -26.25 23.66
C GLN A 169 -4.61 -25.01 24.56
N SER A 170 -4.99 -23.82 24.05
CA SER A 170 -4.92 -22.62 24.86
C SER A 170 -5.92 -22.63 26.00
N ALA A 171 -5.49 -22.26 27.20
CA ALA A 171 -6.37 -22.17 28.35
C ALA A 171 -7.49 -21.13 28.11
N PRO A 172 -8.74 -21.45 28.49
CA PRO A 172 -9.84 -20.49 28.44
C PRO A 172 -9.51 -19.24 29.28
N GLY A 173 -9.81 -18.05 28.73
CA GLY A 173 -9.61 -16.77 29.43
C GLY A 173 -8.22 -16.16 29.31
N LEU A 174 -7.25 -16.78 28.62
CA LEU A 174 -6.00 -16.13 28.27
C LEU A 174 -6.24 -15.08 27.18
N GLY A 175 -5.65 -13.89 27.35
CA GLY A 175 -5.62 -12.85 26.30
C GLY A 175 -4.84 -13.30 25.06
N MET A 176 -5.13 -12.69 23.90
CA MET A 176 -4.61 -13.09 22.58
C MET A 176 -3.08 -13.16 22.52
N ASN A 177 -2.37 -12.19 23.15
CA ASN A 177 -0.90 -12.22 23.20
C ASN A 177 -0.35 -13.45 23.93
N ALA A 178 -0.94 -13.82 25.08
CA ALA A 178 -0.51 -14.99 25.84
C ALA A 178 -0.79 -16.29 25.08
N ARG A 179 -1.92 -16.37 24.38
CA ARG A 179 -2.27 -17.51 23.52
C ARG A 179 -1.32 -17.66 22.34
N LEU A 180 -0.93 -16.53 21.71
CA LEU A 180 0.07 -16.52 20.64
C LEU A 180 1.42 -17.01 21.16
N GLU A 181 1.93 -16.47 22.29
CA GLU A 181 3.22 -16.87 22.83
C GLU A 181 3.26 -18.35 23.23
N ALA A 182 2.18 -18.87 23.80
CA ALA A 182 2.06 -20.31 24.10
C ALA A 182 2.12 -21.16 22.83
N ALA A 183 1.42 -20.74 21.75
CA ALA A 183 1.45 -21.43 20.47
C ALA A 183 2.84 -21.39 19.82
N LEU A 184 3.51 -20.24 19.85
CA LEU A 184 4.88 -20.09 19.33
C LEU A 184 5.88 -20.94 20.14
N SER A 185 5.77 -20.97 21.46
CA SER A 185 6.61 -21.84 22.31
C SER A 185 6.37 -23.31 22.04
N HIS A 186 5.14 -23.70 21.71
CA HIS A 186 4.83 -25.07 21.27
C HIS A 186 5.53 -25.43 19.95
N ILE A 187 5.57 -24.51 18.98
CA ILE A 187 6.32 -24.73 17.73
C ILE A 187 7.83 -24.78 17.98
N ASP A 188 8.37 -23.94 18.89
CA ASP A 188 9.79 -23.98 19.30
C ASP A 188 10.14 -25.38 19.84
N ALA A 189 9.33 -25.93 20.76
CA ALA A 189 9.50 -27.29 21.29
C ALA A 189 9.36 -28.37 20.22
N LEU A 190 8.45 -28.19 19.25
CA LEU A 190 8.32 -29.11 18.13
C LEU A 190 9.59 -29.10 17.25
N ILE A 191 10.20 -27.94 17.03
CA ILE A 191 11.45 -27.83 16.26
C ILE A 191 12.60 -28.53 16.97
N GLU A 192 12.70 -28.40 18.30
CA GLU A 192 13.71 -29.07 19.13
C GLU A 192 13.58 -30.61 19.08
N ALA A 193 12.37 -31.13 18.86
CA ALA A 193 12.14 -32.56 18.66
C ALA A 193 12.51 -33.06 17.25
N GLU A 194 13.12 -32.24 16.40
CA GLU A 194 13.64 -32.58 15.07
C GLU A 194 12.66 -33.34 14.16
N PRO A 195 11.43 -32.84 13.92
CA PRO A 195 10.45 -33.55 13.14
C PRO A 195 10.89 -33.68 11.66
N ALA A 196 10.46 -34.77 11.04
CA ALA A 196 10.78 -35.05 9.62
C ALA A 196 10.30 -33.92 8.69
N PHE A 197 9.23 -33.24 9.06
CA PHE A 197 8.67 -32.13 8.29
C PHE A 197 9.68 -31.01 8.03
N PHE A 198 10.39 -30.51 9.06
CA PHE A 198 11.34 -29.42 8.88
C PHE A 198 12.63 -29.86 8.17
N ARG A 199 12.97 -31.17 8.23
CA ARG A 199 14.07 -31.72 7.41
C ARG A 199 13.69 -31.76 5.92
N ALA A 200 12.44 -32.11 5.62
CA ALA A 200 11.92 -32.14 4.25
C ALA A 200 11.62 -30.73 3.69
N MET A 201 11.29 -29.77 4.55
CA MET A 201 10.88 -28.41 4.18
C MET A 201 11.68 -27.36 4.97
N PRO A 202 12.99 -27.16 4.70
CA PRO A 202 13.84 -26.20 5.41
C PRO A 202 13.29 -24.75 5.32
N LEU A 203 12.68 -24.37 4.20
CA LEU A 203 12.07 -23.05 3.99
C LEU A 203 10.96 -22.75 5.02
N ALA A 204 10.23 -23.76 5.52
CA ALA A 204 9.24 -23.57 6.57
C ALA A 204 9.88 -23.12 7.89
N LEU A 205 11.03 -23.70 8.24
CA LEU A 205 11.79 -23.33 9.43
C LEU A 205 12.39 -21.93 9.31
N GLU A 206 12.98 -21.59 8.16
CA GLU A 206 13.53 -20.26 7.91
C GLU A 206 12.43 -19.19 8.04
N ARG A 207 11.29 -19.42 7.44
CA ARG A 207 10.16 -18.50 7.52
C ARG A 207 9.62 -18.36 8.94
N TYR A 208 9.50 -19.47 9.67
CA TYR A 208 9.09 -19.42 11.08
C TYR A 208 10.02 -18.53 11.91
N LYS A 209 11.34 -18.71 11.78
CA LYS A 209 12.33 -17.89 12.48
C LYS A 209 12.20 -16.40 12.17
N LEU A 210 11.96 -16.04 10.90
CA LEU A 210 11.72 -14.65 10.49
C LEU A 210 10.43 -14.10 11.12
N MET A 211 9.35 -14.86 11.06
CA MET A 211 8.05 -14.44 11.62
C MET A 211 8.10 -14.29 13.15
N ARG A 212 8.85 -15.14 13.85
CA ARG A 212 9.00 -15.09 15.32
C ARG A 212 9.47 -13.72 15.84
N GLY A 213 10.17 -12.92 15.01
CA GLY A 213 10.65 -11.57 15.32
C GLY A 213 9.70 -10.43 14.96
N LEU A 214 8.53 -10.70 14.34
CA LEU A 214 7.59 -9.65 13.91
C LEU A 214 6.71 -9.14 15.06
N ASP A 215 6.05 -7.99 14.80
CA ASP A 215 5.08 -7.39 15.74
C ASP A 215 3.97 -8.37 16.12
N ARG A 216 3.61 -8.41 17.40
CA ARG A 216 2.63 -9.37 17.94
C ARG A 216 1.22 -9.13 17.42
N ARG A 217 0.83 -7.87 17.21
CA ARG A 217 -0.48 -7.52 16.64
C ARG A 217 -0.60 -8.08 15.22
N TYR A 218 0.43 -7.88 14.40
CA TYR A 218 0.50 -8.46 13.06
C TYR A 218 0.39 -10.00 13.09
N LEU A 219 1.16 -10.67 13.96
CA LEU A 219 1.15 -12.14 14.07
C LEU A 219 -0.20 -12.69 14.53
N ILE A 220 -0.90 -12.01 15.44
CA ILE A 220 -2.24 -12.40 15.89
C ILE A 220 -3.19 -12.46 14.68
N HIS A 221 -3.25 -11.42 13.87
CA HIS A 221 -4.11 -11.39 12.69
C HIS A 221 -3.68 -12.42 11.64
N GLU A 222 -2.38 -12.56 11.38
CA GLU A 222 -1.82 -13.47 10.36
C GLU A 222 -1.99 -14.96 10.73
N LEU A 223 -1.84 -15.32 12.01
CA LEU A 223 -1.75 -16.72 12.45
C LEU A 223 -3.00 -17.25 13.15
N MET A 224 -3.82 -16.36 13.76
CA MET A 224 -4.91 -16.79 14.64
C MET A 224 -6.30 -16.61 14.04
N THR A 225 -6.43 -15.90 12.93
CA THR A 225 -7.71 -15.75 12.19
C THR A 225 -8.19 -17.11 11.70
N HIS A 226 -9.50 -17.39 11.87
CA HIS A 226 -10.11 -18.69 11.55
C HIS A 226 -10.08 -18.98 10.05
N HIS A 227 -10.63 -18.05 9.27
CA HIS A 227 -10.63 -18.15 7.82
C HIS A 227 -9.28 -17.69 7.28
N TRP A 228 -8.65 -18.56 6.51
CA TRP A 228 -7.42 -18.26 5.81
C TRP A 228 -7.28 -19.19 4.61
N ARG A 229 -7.21 -18.57 3.43
CA ARG A 229 -7.08 -19.31 2.17
C ARG A 229 -6.15 -18.58 1.22
N PRO A 230 -4.91 -19.05 1.04
CA PRO A 230 -4.07 -18.62 -0.09
C PRO A 230 -4.65 -19.15 -1.39
N GLU A 231 -4.69 -18.32 -2.42
CA GLU A 231 -5.30 -18.65 -3.71
C GLU A 231 -4.24 -18.79 -4.79
N HIS A 232 -4.48 -19.63 -5.79
CA HIS A 232 -3.80 -19.52 -7.07
C HIS A 232 -4.45 -18.42 -7.92
N ILE A 233 -3.66 -17.72 -8.75
CA ILE A 233 -4.23 -16.71 -9.67
C ILE A 233 -5.29 -17.33 -10.60
N ALA A 234 -5.15 -18.60 -10.95
CA ALA A 234 -6.14 -19.31 -11.78
C ALA A 234 -7.50 -19.42 -11.07
N ASP A 235 -7.52 -19.70 -9.76
CA ASP A 235 -8.74 -19.77 -8.96
C ASP A 235 -9.38 -18.38 -8.83
N MET A 236 -8.55 -17.36 -8.64
CA MET A 236 -9.00 -15.96 -8.62
C MET A 236 -9.62 -15.56 -9.96
N ALA A 237 -8.98 -15.90 -11.08
CA ALA A 237 -9.51 -15.62 -12.41
C ALA A 237 -10.86 -16.29 -12.64
N THR A 238 -11.01 -17.56 -12.26
CA THR A 238 -12.27 -18.29 -12.36
C THR A 238 -13.38 -17.64 -11.53
N THR A 239 -13.06 -17.24 -10.29
CA THR A 239 -14.05 -16.58 -9.42
C THR A 239 -14.48 -15.22 -9.98
N LEU A 240 -13.54 -14.45 -10.51
CA LEU A 240 -13.78 -13.08 -10.99
C LEU A 240 -14.33 -13.02 -12.44
N GLU A 241 -14.28 -14.14 -13.18
CA GLU A 241 -14.88 -14.26 -14.51
C GLU A 241 -16.40 -14.02 -14.47
N ALA A 242 -17.07 -14.47 -13.41
CA ALA A 242 -18.49 -14.21 -13.20
C ALA A 242 -18.80 -12.70 -13.10
N ALA A 243 -17.85 -11.90 -12.60
CA ALA A 243 -17.92 -10.44 -12.56
C ALA A 243 -17.45 -9.78 -13.88
N ARG A 244 -17.10 -10.56 -14.91
CA ARG A 244 -16.54 -10.10 -16.20
C ARG A 244 -15.25 -9.30 -16.02
N LEU A 245 -14.44 -9.66 -15.05
CA LEU A 245 -13.14 -9.06 -14.82
C LEU A 245 -12.06 -9.81 -15.58
N SER A 246 -11.15 -9.06 -16.16
CA SER A 246 -9.93 -9.56 -16.79
C SER A 246 -8.72 -9.11 -15.97
N PHE A 247 -7.79 -10.03 -15.76
CA PHE A 247 -6.50 -9.69 -15.14
C PHE A 247 -5.72 -8.71 -16.00
N VAL A 248 -5.12 -7.71 -15.36
CA VAL A 248 -4.29 -6.69 -16.03
C VAL A 248 -2.82 -6.86 -15.70
N GLY A 249 -2.49 -6.93 -14.43
CA GLY A 249 -1.11 -7.01 -13.95
C GLY A 249 -1.00 -6.69 -12.47
N SER A 250 0.20 -6.84 -11.92
CA SER A 250 0.46 -6.43 -10.54
C SER A 250 0.32 -4.92 -10.37
N ALA A 251 -0.31 -4.49 -9.28
CA ALA A 251 -0.38 -3.09 -8.85
C ALA A 251 0.97 -2.55 -8.34
N HIS A 252 1.95 -3.42 -8.15
CA HIS A 252 3.32 -3.07 -7.78
C HIS A 252 4.20 -3.09 -9.04
N PRO A 253 4.49 -1.93 -9.66
CA PRO A 253 5.01 -1.89 -11.03
C PRO A 253 6.30 -2.69 -11.27
N VAL A 254 7.20 -2.75 -10.27
CA VAL A 254 8.45 -3.50 -10.41
C VAL A 254 8.22 -5.01 -10.63
N GLU A 255 7.11 -5.57 -10.14
CA GLU A 255 6.76 -6.99 -10.34
C GLU A 255 6.39 -7.29 -11.81
N GLN A 256 6.02 -6.27 -12.60
CA GLN A 256 5.77 -6.40 -14.03
C GLN A 256 7.05 -6.33 -14.89
N VAL A 257 8.21 -6.03 -14.29
CA VAL A 257 9.48 -5.89 -15.01
C VAL A 257 10.21 -7.24 -15.03
N ASP A 258 10.08 -7.98 -16.12
CA ASP A 258 10.67 -9.33 -16.26
C ASP A 258 12.19 -9.34 -16.01
N ALA A 259 12.92 -8.34 -16.51
CA ALA A 259 14.36 -8.25 -16.35
C ALA A 259 14.82 -8.18 -14.88
N MET A 260 13.97 -7.68 -13.98
CA MET A 260 14.26 -7.58 -12.54
C MET A 260 13.83 -8.83 -11.77
N ASN A 261 12.86 -9.59 -12.29
CA ASN A 261 12.23 -10.69 -11.55
C ASN A 261 12.58 -12.09 -12.09
N LEU A 262 12.94 -12.20 -13.37
CA LEU A 262 13.08 -13.47 -14.05
C LEU A 262 14.49 -13.64 -14.67
N THR A 263 14.95 -14.86 -14.76
CA THR A 263 16.10 -15.22 -15.59
C THR A 263 15.71 -15.25 -17.08
N ALA A 264 16.67 -15.18 -17.99
CA ALA A 264 16.38 -15.22 -19.43
C ALA A 264 15.62 -16.48 -19.87
N PRO A 265 15.92 -17.71 -19.40
CA PRO A 265 15.12 -18.89 -19.72
C PRO A 265 13.68 -18.81 -19.19
N GLN A 266 13.45 -18.26 -17.99
CA GLN A 266 12.12 -18.06 -17.40
C GLN A 266 11.30 -17.07 -18.23
N ALA A 267 11.88 -15.91 -18.58
CA ALA A 267 11.23 -14.92 -19.44
C ALA A 267 10.90 -15.49 -20.83
N ALA A 268 11.81 -16.28 -21.41
CA ALA A 268 11.56 -16.94 -22.70
C ALA A 268 10.42 -17.97 -22.63
N MET A 269 10.26 -18.67 -21.50
CA MET A 269 9.14 -19.58 -21.28
C MET A 269 7.81 -18.81 -21.18
N LEU A 270 7.77 -17.72 -20.40
CA LEU A 270 6.58 -16.87 -20.31
C LEU A 270 6.18 -16.27 -21.65
N ALA A 271 7.15 -15.81 -22.46
CA ALA A 271 6.89 -15.25 -23.78
C ALA A 271 6.25 -16.24 -24.76
N LYS A 272 6.50 -17.54 -24.58
CA LYS A 272 5.89 -18.61 -25.39
C LYS A 272 4.50 -19.06 -24.87
N THR A 273 4.11 -18.63 -23.69
CA THR A 273 2.83 -19.02 -23.06
C THR A 273 1.73 -18.09 -23.52
N ALA A 274 0.82 -18.59 -24.33
CA ALA A 274 -0.25 -17.79 -24.96
C ALA A 274 -1.35 -17.39 -23.95
N ASP A 275 -1.76 -18.31 -23.08
CA ASP A 275 -2.80 -18.05 -22.08
C ASP A 275 -2.26 -17.11 -20.99
N PRO A 276 -2.88 -15.96 -20.73
CA PRO A 276 -2.37 -14.97 -19.78
C PRO A 276 -2.42 -15.46 -18.33
N ILE A 277 -3.41 -16.26 -17.95
CA ILE A 277 -3.55 -16.76 -16.57
C ILE A 277 -2.55 -17.89 -16.31
N HIS A 278 -2.36 -18.79 -17.27
CA HIS A 278 -1.31 -19.80 -17.16
C HIS A 278 0.09 -19.18 -17.13
N ARG A 279 0.33 -18.14 -17.90
CA ARG A 279 1.58 -17.38 -17.87
C ARG A 279 1.86 -16.77 -16.48
N GLU A 280 0.84 -16.21 -15.84
CA GLU A 280 0.97 -15.68 -14.48
C GLU A 280 1.12 -16.79 -13.43
N THR A 281 0.47 -17.93 -13.60
CA THR A 281 0.68 -19.11 -12.74
C THR A 281 2.13 -19.60 -12.80
N LEU A 282 2.74 -19.61 -14.00
CA LEU A 282 4.16 -19.93 -14.15
C LEU A 282 5.06 -18.85 -13.51
N ARG A 283 4.69 -17.56 -13.64
CA ARG A 283 5.41 -16.47 -12.97
C ARG A 283 5.42 -16.66 -11.45
N ASP A 284 4.27 -16.99 -10.85
CA ASP A 284 4.17 -17.27 -9.42
C ASP A 284 5.10 -18.41 -8.98
N CYS A 285 5.23 -19.45 -9.81
CA CYS A 285 6.18 -20.53 -9.55
C CYS A 285 7.64 -20.06 -9.64
N PHE A 286 7.99 -19.23 -10.64
CA PHE A 286 9.35 -18.72 -10.81
C PHE A 286 9.78 -17.77 -9.69
N THR A 287 8.84 -17.00 -9.14
CA THR A 287 9.10 -16.01 -8.10
C THR A 287 8.78 -16.52 -6.69
N ASN A 288 8.23 -17.73 -6.56
CA ASN A 288 7.68 -18.25 -5.31
C ASN A 288 6.75 -17.22 -4.65
N GLN A 289 5.77 -16.72 -5.44
CA GLN A 289 4.91 -15.61 -5.05
C GLN A 289 4.09 -15.93 -3.79
N GLN A 290 4.19 -15.06 -2.79
CA GLN A 290 3.53 -15.22 -1.49
C GLN A 290 2.31 -14.32 -1.31
N PHE A 291 2.35 -13.15 -1.93
CA PHE A 291 1.31 -12.12 -1.81
C PHE A 291 1.13 -11.43 -3.14
N ARG A 292 -0.08 -11.45 -3.67
CA ARG A 292 -0.43 -10.76 -4.90
C ARG A 292 -1.18 -9.47 -4.59
N ARG A 293 -0.96 -8.48 -5.43
CA ARG A 293 -1.61 -7.17 -5.46
C ARG A 293 -2.03 -6.93 -6.89
N ASP A 294 -3.21 -7.39 -7.26
CA ASP A 294 -3.60 -7.47 -8.65
C ASP A 294 -4.62 -6.40 -9.04
N TYR A 295 -4.43 -5.83 -10.23
CA TYR A 295 -5.45 -5.07 -10.91
C TYR A 295 -6.25 -5.96 -11.87
N TRP A 296 -7.57 -5.83 -11.75
CA TRP A 296 -8.57 -6.48 -12.58
C TRP A 296 -9.45 -5.42 -13.20
N ILE A 297 -9.84 -5.55 -14.47
CA ILE A 297 -10.64 -4.54 -15.17
C ILE A 297 -11.87 -5.16 -15.81
N LYS A 298 -12.99 -4.46 -15.74
CA LYS A 298 -14.25 -4.89 -16.35
C LYS A 298 -14.35 -4.35 -17.77
N GLY A 299 -14.09 -5.19 -18.78
CA GLY A 299 -14.09 -4.76 -20.18
C GLY A 299 -12.90 -3.84 -20.52
N PRO A 300 -11.68 -4.39 -20.60
CA PRO A 300 -10.47 -3.61 -20.85
C PRO A 300 -10.43 -2.99 -22.25
N THR A 301 -10.05 -1.71 -22.33
CA THR A 301 -9.69 -1.08 -23.61
C THR A 301 -8.20 -1.27 -23.86
N ARG A 302 -7.86 -2.15 -24.80
CA ARG A 302 -6.47 -2.37 -25.22
C ARG A 302 -6.00 -1.23 -26.12
N LEU A 303 -4.76 -0.77 -25.89
CA LEU A 303 -4.14 0.30 -26.65
C LEU A 303 -3.28 -0.28 -27.78
N ASP A 304 -3.35 0.31 -28.98
CA ASP A 304 -2.35 0.08 -30.01
C ASP A 304 -0.99 0.66 -29.61
N ALA A 305 0.09 0.23 -30.29
CA ALA A 305 1.46 0.59 -29.94
C ALA A 305 1.72 2.11 -30.00
N GLN A 306 1.11 2.82 -30.97
CA GLN A 306 1.29 4.26 -31.13
C GLN A 306 0.60 5.02 -30.00
N THR A 307 -0.66 4.68 -29.72
CA THR A 307 -1.43 5.28 -28.63
C THR A 307 -0.81 4.99 -27.28
N LEU A 308 -0.33 3.75 -27.05
CA LEU A 308 0.37 3.36 -25.84
C LEU A 308 1.65 4.17 -25.64
N GLY A 309 2.50 4.28 -26.69
CA GLY A 309 3.74 5.05 -26.63
C GLY A 309 3.48 6.52 -26.30
N LYS A 310 2.44 7.12 -26.90
CA LYS A 310 2.04 8.49 -26.58
C LYS A 310 1.56 8.62 -25.14
N ARG A 311 0.63 7.78 -24.68
CA ARG A 311 0.09 7.85 -23.32
C ARG A 311 1.14 7.60 -22.26
N LEU A 312 2.07 6.67 -22.47
CA LEU A 312 3.23 6.46 -21.59
C LEU A 312 4.10 7.72 -21.54
N GLY A 313 4.40 8.31 -22.72
CA GLY A 313 5.19 9.52 -22.81
C GLY A 313 4.55 10.72 -22.06
N ASP A 314 3.23 10.83 -22.08
CA ASP A 314 2.46 11.91 -21.45
C ASP A 314 2.34 11.77 -19.92
N VAL A 315 2.68 10.60 -19.32
CA VAL A 315 2.65 10.41 -17.86
C VAL A 315 3.62 11.38 -17.20
N ARG A 316 3.13 12.15 -16.25
CA ARG A 316 3.92 13.11 -15.49
C ARG A 316 4.29 12.56 -14.12
N LEU A 317 5.50 12.87 -13.68
CA LEU A 317 6.09 12.34 -12.46
C LEU A 317 6.50 13.46 -11.51
N THR A 318 6.53 13.15 -10.22
CA THR A 318 7.03 14.05 -9.19
C THR A 318 7.73 13.26 -8.10
N ALA A 319 8.80 13.82 -7.54
CA ALA A 319 9.48 13.25 -6.38
C ALA A 319 8.59 13.37 -5.12
N LEU A 320 8.59 12.33 -4.29
CA LEU A 320 8.00 12.33 -2.96
C LEU A 320 9.03 12.64 -1.87
N LYS A 321 10.30 12.61 -2.22
CA LYS A 321 11.46 12.74 -1.33
C LYS A 321 12.54 13.61 -1.96
N PRO A 322 13.48 14.17 -1.17
CA PRO A 322 14.67 14.81 -1.71
C PRO A 322 15.47 13.88 -2.63
N ARG A 323 16.22 14.46 -3.58
CA ARG A 323 17.02 13.68 -4.54
C ARG A 323 17.94 12.64 -3.88
N SER A 324 18.55 13.01 -2.75
CA SER A 324 19.42 12.12 -1.97
C SER A 324 18.74 10.82 -1.52
N ASP A 325 17.43 10.85 -1.38
CA ASP A 325 16.62 9.75 -0.86
C ASP A 325 15.97 8.93 -1.98
N ILE A 326 16.09 9.35 -3.25
CA ILE A 326 15.62 8.57 -4.41
C ILE A 326 16.62 7.45 -4.69
N ARG A 327 16.19 6.23 -4.44
CA ARG A 327 17.03 5.03 -4.49
C ARG A 327 17.12 4.45 -5.90
N LEU A 328 18.32 4.18 -6.36
CA LEU A 328 18.58 3.44 -7.61
C LEU A 328 18.62 1.91 -7.40
N LYS A 329 18.12 1.45 -6.27
CA LYS A 329 18.06 0.02 -5.90
C LYS A 329 16.71 -0.37 -5.33
N THR A 330 16.34 -1.61 -5.54
CA THR A 330 15.12 -2.22 -4.95
C THR A 330 15.34 -3.72 -4.76
N ARG A 331 14.47 -4.34 -3.96
CA ARG A 331 14.40 -5.78 -3.85
C ARG A 331 13.33 -6.31 -4.81
N ALA A 332 13.70 -7.29 -5.62
CA ALA A 332 12.82 -7.99 -6.55
C ALA A 332 12.91 -9.51 -6.33
N ALA A 333 12.22 -10.31 -7.13
CA ALA A 333 12.23 -11.77 -6.95
C ALA A 333 13.63 -12.40 -7.13
N ARG A 334 14.48 -11.77 -7.92
CA ARG A 334 15.89 -12.21 -8.12
C ARG A 334 16.86 -11.72 -7.02
N GLY A 335 16.37 -11.06 -5.99
CA GLY A 335 17.18 -10.44 -4.93
C GLY A 335 17.31 -8.93 -5.10
N ASP A 336 18.42 -8.37 -4.60
CA ASP A 336 18.66 -6.93 -4.65
C ASP A 336 19.09 -6.52 -6.08
N ILE A 337 18.32 -5.63 -6.67
CA ILE A 337 18.55 -5.05 -8.01
C ILE A 337 19.07 -3.62 -7.84
N SER A 338 20.14 -3.31 -8.56
CA SER A 338 20.69 -1.94 -8.61
C SER A 338 20.78 -1.47 -10.06
N LEU A 339 20.23 -0.28 -10.32
CA LEU A 339 20.40 0.41 -11.60
C LEU A 339 21.83 0.99 -11.69
N LYS A 340 22.42 0.98 -12.88
CA LYS A 340 23.75 1.55 -13.11
C LYS A 340 23.71 3.07 -12.92
N GLU A 341 24.35 3.58 -11.87
CA GLU A 341 24.29 4.99 -11.48
C GLU A 341 24.60 5.96 -12.62
N PRO A 342 25.68 5.82 -13.42
CA PRO A 342 25.98 6.79 -14.49
C PRO A 342 24.90 6.90 -15.56
N ALA A 343 24.11 5.84 -15.77
CA ALA A 343 23.05 5.82 -16.76
C ALA A 343 21.70 6.33 -16.21
N PHE A 344 21.37 5.97 -14.96
CA PHE A 344 20.03 6.18 -14.41
C PHE A 344 19.92 7.32 -13.39
N ALA A 345 21.05 7.77 -12.77
CA ALA A 345 21.02 8.92 -11.88
C ALA A 345 20.46 10.18 -12.55
N PRO A 346 20.80 10.49 -13.84
CA PRO A 346 20.24 11.67 -14.52
C PRO A 346 18.72 11.68 -14.61
N LEU A 347 18.05 10.51 -14.66
CA LEU A 347 16.59 10.44 -14.62
C LEU A 347 16.05 10.86 -13.25
N ALA A 348 16.66 10.37 -12.18
CA ALA A 348 16.29 10.75 -10.81
C ALA A 348 16.58 12.22 -10.52
N ASP A 349 17.69 12.76 -11.05
CA ASP A 349 18.06 14.17 -10.94
C ASP A 349 17.00 15.07 -11.58
N LEU A 350 16.57 14.71 -12.80
CA LEU A 350 15.54 15.48 -13.52
C LEU A 350 14.18 15.41 -12.81
N ILE A 351 13.76 14.22 -12.32
CA ILE A 351 12.50 14.08 -11.58
C ILE A 351 12.50 14.97 -10.31
N ALA A 352 13.62 15.01 -9.60
CA ALA A 352 13.75 15.81 -8.40
C ALA A 352 13.79 17.33 -8.70
N ALA A 353 14.44 17.73 -9.79
CA ALA A 353 14.60 19.13 -10.18
C ALA A 353 13.34 19.71 -10.83
N GLN A 354 12.54 18.87 -11.54
CA GLN A 354 11.41 19.34 -12.32
C GLN A 354 10.11 18.57 -11.97
N PRO A 355 9.36 19.00 -10.94
CA PRO A 355 8.07 18.39 -10.60
C PRO A 355 7.08 18.44 -11.77
N GLY A 356 6.64 17.26 -12.22
CA GLY A 356 5.76 17.14 -13.38
C GLY A 356 6.48 16.87 -14.70
N VAL A 357 7.75 16.49 -14.66
CA VAL A 357 8.49 15.99 -15.83
C VAL A 357 7.76 14.81 -16.45
N SER A 358 7.68 14.74 -17.77
CA SER A 358 7.03 13.63 -18.48
C SER A 358 7.99 12.46 -18.69
N ILE A 359 7.43 11.26 -18.89
CA ILE A 359 8.24 10.09 -19.29
C ILE A 359 8.92 10.34 -20.64
N ALA A 360 8.31 11.12 -21.55
CA ALA A 360 8.93 11.50 -22.82
C ALA A 360 10.20 12.35 -22.62
N ASP A 361 10.17 13.30 -21.67
CA ASP A 361 11.35 14.12 -21.32
C ASP A 361 12.45 13.24 -20.72
N LEU A 362 12.08 12.31 -19.83
CA LEU A 362 13.02 11.34 -19.24
C LEU A 362 13.64 10.44 -20.32
N ALA A 363 12.85 9.99 -21.30
CA ALA A 363 13.38 9.21 -22.41
C ALA A 363 14.30 10.03 -23.33
N ALA A 364 14.06 11.36 -23.44
CA ALA A 364 14.96 12.24 -24.20
C ALA A 364 16.34 12.33 -23.54
N ILE A 365 16.39 12.52 -22.21
CA ILE A 365 17.66 12.46 -21.46
C ILE A 365 18.24 11.05 -21.45
N GLY A 366 17.42 10.03 -21.27
CA GLY A 366 17.87 8.64 -21.28
C GLY A 366 18.65 8.26 -22.55
N ARG A 367 18.23 8.77 -23.70
CA ARG A 367 18.96 8.54 -24.98
C ARG A 367 20.39 9.05 -24.96
N THR A 368 20.70 10.13 -24.26
CA THR A 368 22.10 10.63 -24.12
C THR A 368 22.95 9.71 -23.24
N HIS A 369 22.30 8.80 -22.51
CA HIS A 369 22.95 7.77 -21.66
C HIS A 369 22.72 6.34 -22.19
N ALA A 370 22.42 6.21 -23.49
CA ALA A 370 22.16 4.93 -24.17
C ALA A 370 20.97 4.13 -23.60
N LEU A 371 19.99 4.82 -22.98
CA LEU A 371 18.72 4.23 -22.53
C LEU A 371 17.63 4.44 -23.57
N ASN A 372 16.82 3.42 -23.80
CA ASN A 372 15.60 3.52 -24.59
C ASN A 372 14.36 3.77 -23.68
N MET A 373 13.19 3.91 -24.27
CA MET A 373 11.92 4.13 -23.53
C MET A 373 11.64 3.01 -22.52
N SER A 374 11.89 1.74 -22.88
CA SER A 374 11.66 0.61 -21.98
C SER A 374 12.53 0.71 -20.73
N HIS A 375 13.82 0.99 -20.88
CA HIS A 375 14.74 1.18 -19.76
C HIS A 375 14.28 2.32 -18.83
N CYS A 376 13.75 3.42 -19.40
CA CYS A 376 13.21 4.52 -18.60
C CYS A 376 11.95 4.10 -17.81
N VAL A 377 11.02 3.37 -18.46
CA VAL A 377 9.82 2.85 -17.80
C VAL A 377 10.18 1.87 -16.68
N GLU A 378 11.16 0.98 -16.89
CA GLU A 378 11.66 0.04 -15.88
C GLU A 378 12.24 0.77 -14.66
N ALA A 379 13.03 1.82 -14.89
CA ALA A 379 13.57 2.66 -13.81
C ALA A 379 12.45 3.38 -13.04
N ILE A 380 11.46 3.92 -13.76
CA ILE A 380 10.30 4.57 -13.16
C ILE A 380 9.45 3.57 -12.36
N ALA A 381 9.27 2.36 -12.87
CA ALA A 381 8.61 1.28 -12.13
C ALA A 381 9.30 1.00 -10.80
N LEU A 382 10.64 0.99 -10.78
CA LEU A 382 11.44 0.86 -9.57
C LEU A 382 11.20 2.04 -8.62
N PHE A 383 11.30 3.28 -9.10
CA PHE A 383 11.14 4.48 -8.26
C PHE A 383 9.73 4.58 -7.66
N VAL A 384 8.71 4.26 -8.46
CA VAL A 384 7.31 4.26 -8.00
C VAL A 384 7.06 3.11 -7.01
N SER A 385 7.63 1.93 -7.24
CA SER A 385 7.51 0.80 -6.31
C SER A 385 8.20 1.07 -4.97
N ASN A 386 9.31 1.78 -4.97
CA ASN A 386 10.00 2.22 -3.75
C ASN A 386 9.24 3.31 -2.97
N GLY A 387 8.22 3.95 -3.56
CA GLY A 387 7.56 5.13 -3.00
C GLY A 387 8.47 6.36 -2.95
N ASP A 388 9.41 6.46 -3.87
CA ASP A 388 10.32 7.60 -3.99
C ASP A 388 9.78 8.64 -4.98
N VAL A 389 9.02 8.19 -5.98
CA VAL A 389 8.39 8.97 -7.06
C VAL A 389 6.93 8.58 -7.18
N ALA A 390 6.09 9.52 -7.56
CA ALA A 390 4.67 9.28 -7.83
C ALA A 390 4.25 9.88 -9.18
N ILE A 391 3.13 9.38 -9.69
CA ILE A 391 2.46 9.95 -10.84
C ILE A 391 1.77 11.25 -10.42
N LYS A 392 2.02 12.31 -11.16
CA LYS A 392 1.42 13.63 -10.93
C LYS A 392 0.14 13.78 -11.74
N ARG A 393 -0.91 14.29 -11.10
CA ARG A 393 -2.20 14.66 -11.71
C ARG A 393 -2.39 16.17 -11.69
N PRO A 394 -3.29 16.72 -12.52
CA PRO A 394 -3.81 18.06 -12.32
C PRO A 394 -4.47 18.19 -10.94
N VAL A 395 -4.32 19.33 -10.28
CA VAL A 395 -4.89 19.59 -8.96
C VAL A 395 -6.02 20.60 -9.03
N SER A 396 -7.02 20.44 -8.18
CA SER A 396 -8.08 21.44 -7.95
C SER A 396 -7.79 22.23 -6.65
N ALA A 397 -8.31 23.42 -6.54
CA ALA A 397 -8.24 24.20 -5.29
C ALA A 397 -8.91 23.43 -4.13
N ALA A 398 -9.98 22.69 -4.42
CA ALA A 398 -10.69 21.88 -3.44
C ALA A 398 -9.81 20.76 -2.90
N SER A 399 -9.12 19.99 -3.77
CA SER A 399 -8.25 18.90 -3.33
C SER A 399 -7.02 19.39 -2.55
N ILE A 400 -6.51 20.59 -2.83
CA ILE A 400 -5.47 21.21 -2.01
C ILE A 400 -5.98 21.56 -0.62
N ALA A 401 -7.18 22.16 -0.54
CA ALA A 401 -7.78 22.55 0.73
C ALA A 401 -8.10 21.35 1.62
N THR A 402 -8.70 20.29 1.06
CA THR A 402 -9.01 19.06 1.81
C THR A 402 -7.74 18.34 2.28
N ALA A 403 -6.69 18.28 1.45
CA ALA A 403 -5.40 17.73 1.83
C ALA A 403 -4.76 18.51 3.00
N GLU A 404 -4.78 19.84 2.94
CA GLU A 404 -4.26 20.68 4.02
C GLU A 404 -5.05 20.49 5.31
N CYS A 405 -6.40 20.47 5.25
CA CYS A 405 -7.25 20.23 6.42
C CYS A 405 -6.94 18.87 7.06
N TYR A 406 -6.82 17.81 6.25
CA TYR A 406 -6.42 16.48 6.71
C TYR A 406 -5.07 16.52 7.44
N ASN A 407 -4.05 17.12 6.80
CA ASN A 407 -2.68 17.14 7.32
C ASN A 407 -2.57 17.93 8.63
N ARG A 408 -3.29 19.03 8.75
CA ARG A 408 -3.39 19.81 10.00
C ARG A 408 -4.11 19.04 11.11
N ALA A 409 -5.16 18.30 10.77
CA ALA A 409 -5.88 17.47 11.72
C ALA A 409 -5.02 16.30 12.22
N LEU A 410 -4.31 15.65 11.30
CA LEU A 410 -3.36 14.57 11.61
C LEU A 410 -2.28 15.06 12.60
N ALA A 411 -1.72 16.26 12.38
CA ALA A 411 -0.72 16.84 13.26
C ALA A 411 -1.25 17.18 14.67
N LYS A 412 -2.54 17.47 14.80
CA LYS A 412 -3.16 17.76 16.10
C LYS A 412 -3.49 16.51 16.91
N ASP A 413 -3.57 15.36 16.28
CA ASP A 413 -3.96 14.08 16.92
C ASP A 413 -2.75 13.28 17.43
N ASP A 414 -1.80 13.96 18.08
CA ASP A 414 -0.57 13.34 18.59
C ASP A 414 -0.82 12.18 19.59
N ALA A 415 -1.92 12.23 20.34
CA ALA A 415 -2.28 11.20 21.31
C ALA A 415 -2.63 9.85 20.69
N GLY A 416 -2.98 9.81 19.40
CA GLY A 416 -3.30 8.59 18.65
C GLY A 416 -2.10 7.91 17.99
N HIS A 417 -0.90 8.52 18.06
CA HIS A 417 0.27 8.01 17.33
C HIS A 417 1.32 7.40 18.25
N ALA A 418 1.76 6.19 17.90
CA ALA A 418 2.93 5.60 18.54
C ALA A 418 4.22 6.32 18.12
N ARG A 419 5.29 6.17 18.92
CA ARG A 419 6.57 6.87 18.68
C ARG A 419 7.13 6.63 17.28
N ASP A 420 7.05 5.41 16.81
CA ASP A 420 7.68 4.93 15.58
C ASP A 420 6.67 4.83 14.41
N ASP A 421 5.45 5.34 14.56
CA ASP A 421 4.45 5.30 13.51
C ASP A 421 4.88 6.13 12.30
N LEU A 422 4.74 5.55 11.12
CA LEU A 422 4.88 6.22 9.84
C LEU A 422 3.51 6.61 9.31
N MET A 423 3.23 7.91 9.32
CA MET A 423 1.98 8.47 8.85
C MET A 423 2.08 8.99 7.42
N GLN A 424 0.99 9.43 6.86
CA GLN A 424 0.92 9.91 5.48
C GLN A 424 0.31 11.31 5.42
N LEU A 425 1.04 12.25 4.85
CA LEU A 425 0.46 13.53 4.43
C LEU A 425 -0.36 13.31 3.16
N ALA A 426 -1.59 13.75 3.13
CA ALA A 426 -2.38 13.79 1.90
C ALA A 426 -1.77 14.78 0.90
N CYS A 427 -1.58 14.36 -0.35
CA CYS A 427 -0.88 15.10 -1.40
C CYS A 427 -1.78 15.26 -2.63
N ALA A 428 -2.36 16.42 -2.83
CA ALA A 428 -3.32 16.68 -3.92
C ALA A 428 -2.74 16.40 -5.31
N ALA A 429 -1.45 16.68 -5.53
CA ALA A 429 -0.81 16.48 -6.83
C ALA A 429 -0.63 15.00 -7.21
N THR A 430 -0.77 14.07 -6.29
CA THR A 430 -0.62 12.64 -6.54
C THR A 430 -1.90 11.84 -6.27
N GLY A 431 -2.92 12.46 -5.68
CA GLY A 431 -4.12 11.77 -5.22
C GLY A 431 -3.86 10.75 -4.11
N GLY A 432 -2.69 10.81 -3.45
CA GLY A 432 -2.25 9.82 -2.46
C GLY A 432 -1.42 10.44 -1.35
N GLY A 433 -0.67 9.58 -0.63
CA GLY A 433 0.10 9.97 0.55
C GLY A 433 1.59 10.16 0.29
N ALA A 434 2.23 11.02 1.09
CA ALA A 434 3.67 11.09 1.27
C ALA A 434 4.03 10.75 2.73
N PRO A 435 5.04 9.88 2.96
CA PRO A 435 5.37 9.44 4.30
C PRO A 435 5.93 10.57 5.16
N VAL A 436 5.50 10.60 6.41
CA VAL A 436 5.95 11.54 7.44
C VAL A 436 6.05 10.83 8.78
N THR A 437 7.14 11.06 9.52
CA THR A 437 7.29 10.53 10.87
C THR A 437 6.52 11.39 11.88
N ARG A 438 6.23 10.82 13.08
CA ARG A 438 5.62 11.58 14.17
C ARG A 438 6.42 12.84 14.51
N THR A 439 7.74 12.75 14.60
CA THR A 439 8.60 13.88 14.92
C THR A 439 8.54 15.00 13.87
N GLN A 440 8.56 14.62 12.57
CA GLN A 440 8.37 15.58 11.48
C GLN A 440 6.99 16.26 11.52
N LEU A 441 5.95 15.50 11.89
CA LEU A 441 4.59 16.00 11.99
C LEU A 441 4.44 17.03 13.13
N LEU A 442 5.09 16.79 14.29
CA LEU A 442 5.16 17.74 15.40
C LEU A 442 5.89 19.04 14.99
N VAL A 443 6.96 18.92 14.19
CA VAL A 443 7.69 20.08 13.63
C VAL A 443 6.79 20.84 12.65
N LEU A 444 6.07 20.16 11.75
CA LEU A 444 5.10 20.79 10.86
C LEU A 444 4.00 21.52 11.63
N GLN A 445 3.54 20.96 12.73
CA GLN A 445 2.56 21.62 13.59
C GLN A 445 3.13 22.93 14.18
N ALA A 446 4.37 22.91 14.70
CA ALA A 446 5.04 24.11 15.20
C ALA A 446 5.21 25.16 14.08
N LEU A 447 5.54 24.73 12.85
CA LEU A 447 5.62 25.63 11.69
C LEU A 447 4.26 26.30 11.39
N TRP A 448 3.16 25.53 11.41
CA TRP A 448 1.81 26.08 11.18
C TRP A 448 1.34 27.02 12.29
N GLU A 449 1.93 26.94 13.48
CA GLU A 449 1.69 27.86 14.61
C GLU A 449 2.57 29.11 14.56
N GLY A 450 3.40 29.28 13.52
CA GLY A 450 4.20 30.47 13.27
C GLY A 450 5.65 30.40 13.72
N HIS A 451 6.13 29.24 14.20
CA HIS A 451 7.54 29.06 14.55
C HIS A 451 8.36 28.83 13.26
N ALA A 452 9.04 29.88 12.77
CA ALA A 452 9.67 29.88 11.46
C ALA A 452 11.06 29.22 11.41
N ASP A 453 11.85 29.34 12.48
CA ASP A 453 13.21 28.79 12.53
C ASP A 453 13.27 27.43 13.26
N PRO A 454 14.28 26.58 12.94
CA PRO A 454 14.39 25.24 13.53
C PRO A 454 14.53 25.22 15.05
N GLN A 455 15.16 26.24 15.67
CA GLN A 455 15.30 26.31 17.11
C GLN A 455 13.95 26.59 17.78
N ALA A 456 13.19 27.58 17.27
CA ALA A 456 11.85 27.91 17.76
C ALA A 456 10.88 26.73 17.59
N GLN A 457 10.97 25.99 16.47
CA GLN A 457 10.23 24.76 16.26
C GLN A 457 10.58 23.70 17.29
N THR A 458 11.89 23.51 17.55
CA THR A 458 12.35 22.52 18.53
C THR A 458 11.86 22.86 19.93
N ASP A 459 11.96 24.10 20.36
CA ASP A 459 11.51 24.51 21.69
C ASP A 459 9.99 24.39 21.85
N ALA A 460 9.21 24.68 20.79
CA ALA A 460 7.76 24.48 20.76
C ALA A 460 7.38 23.00 20.89
N VAL A 461 8.07 22.11 20.15
CA VAL A 461 7.84 20.67 20.21
C VAL A 461 8.21 20.12 21.59
N LEU A 462 9.39 20.46 22.11
CA LEU A 462 9.84 19.98 23.43
C LEU A 462 8.89 20.41 24.56
N LYS A 463 8.34 21.64 24.47
CA LYS A 463 7.33 22.12 25.42
C LYS A 463 6.05 21.26 25.42
N ARG A 464 5.64 20.74 24.25
CA ARG A 464 4.48 19.84 24.12
C ARG A 464 4.77 18.45 24.66
N LEU A 465 6.01 17.97 24.53
CA LEU A 465 6.39 16.65 25.04
C LEU A 465 6.45 16.58 26.57
N VAL A 466 6.36 17.71 27.27
CA VAL A 466 6.28 17.72 28.74
C VAL A 466 4.99 17.03 29.20
N GLY A 467 5.14 15.87 29.84
CA GLY A 467 4.01 15.03 30.28
C GLY A 467 3.36 14.17 29.17
N GLY A 468 3.87 14.22 27.93
CA GLY A 468 3.44 13.40 26.81
C GLY A 468 4.39 12.26 26.46
N LEU A 469 4.11 11.57 25.34
CA LEU A 469 4.97 10.52 24.81
C LEU A 469 6.23 11.14 24.19
N PRO A 470 7.47 10.80 24.68
CA PRO A 470 8.71 11.32 24.12
C PRO A 470 8.95 10.80 22.70
N VAL A 471 9.78 11.50 21.91
CA VAL A 471 10.11 11.10 20.53
C VAL A 471 11.20 10.03 20.47
N THR A 472 12.02 9.91 21.54
CA THR A 472 13.05 8.87 21.67
C THR A 472 12.91 8.10 22.97
N ARG A 473 13.74 7.08 23.16
CA ARG A 473 13.90 6.35 24.44
C ARG A 473 15.11 6.83 25.25
N GLY A 474 15.87 7.82 24.72
CA GLY A 474 17.14 8.27 25.26
C GLY A 474 17.06 9.47 26.24
N GLY A 475 15.85 9.94 26.54
CA GLY A 475 15.63 11.07 27.44
C GLY A 475 15.69 12.46 26.78
N PRO A 476 15.62 13.58 27.57
CA PRO A 476 15.37 14.92 27.04
C PRO A 476 16.40 15.45 26.04
N GLU A 477 17.67 15.13 26.23
CA GLU A 477 18.73 15.55 25.30
C GLU A 477 18.64 14.80 23.95
N ALA A 478 18.36 13.49 24.01
CA ALA A 478 18.13 12.70 22.81
C ALA A 478 16.88 13.17 22.07
N ASP A 479 15.81 13.52 22.79
CA ASP A 479 14.60 14.10 22.21
C ASP A 479 14.90 15.45 21.52
N ARG A 480 15.67 16.34 22.15
CA ARG A 480 16.09 17.62 21.55
C ARG A 480 16.87 17.40 20.24
N ASN A 481 17.84 16.51 20.23
CA ASN A 481 18.65 16.21 19.06
C ASN A 481 17.79 15.58 17.92
N ALA A 482 16.88 14.68 18.26
CA ALA A 482 15.94 14.10 17.28
C ALA A 482 15.01 15.14 16.67
N VAL A 483 14.48 16.07 17.47
CA VAL A 483 13.61 17.15 16.98
C VAL A 483 14.38 18.15 16.12
N LEU A 484 15.61 18.53 16.49
CA LEU A 484 16.48 19.39 15.66
C LEU A 484 16.77 18.76 14.31
N THR A 485 17.10 17.45 14.30
CA THR A 485 17.32 16.70 13.06
C THR A 485 16.05 16.68 12.20
N ALA A 486 14.89 16.42 12.80
CA ALA A 486 13.61 16.44 12.12
C ALA A 486 13.26 17.84 11.57
N ALA A 487 13.58 18.92 12.29
CA ALA A 487 13.34 20.29 11.81
C ALA A 487 14.19 20.62 10.56
N ALA A 488 15.44 20.20 10.53
CA ALA A 488 16.29 20.33 9.35
C ALA A 488 15.77 19.51 8.16
N ASP A 489 15.34 18.27 8.41
CA ASP A 489 14.75 17.41 7.35
C ASP A 489 13.40 17.96 6.85
N VAL A 490 12.55 18.45 7.74
CA VAL A 490 11.30 19.16 7.35
C VAL A 490 11.62 20.35 6.46
N ALA A 491 12.59 21.19 6.82
CA ALA A 491 12.98 22.34 6.00
C ALA A 491 13.40 21.92 4.58
N ALA A 492 14.17 20.84 4.44
CA ALA A 492 14.57 20.28 3.14
C ALA A 492 13.39 19.74 2.33
N ARG A 493 12.34 19.19 2.99
CA ARG A 493 11.15 18.61 2.35
C ARG A 493 10.04 19.63 2.07
N LEU A 494 10.03 20.79 2.70
CA LEU A 494 8.98 21.80 2.54
C LEU A 494 8.71 22.15 1.07
N PRO A 495 9.72 22.41 0.19
CA PRO A 495 9.47 22.70 -1.22
C PRO A 495 8.73 21.54 -1.92
N ILE A 496 9.09 20.31 -1.60
CA ILE A 496 8.48 19.11 -2.16
C ILE A 496 7.02 19.02 -1.71
N TRP A 497 6.74 19.07 -0.41
CA TRP A 497 5.39 18.97 0.14
C TRP A 497 4.46 20.10 -0.31
N ARG A 498 4.99 21.32 -0.49
CA ARG A 498 4.25 22.43 -1.10
C ARG A 498 3.93 22.15 -2.57
N GLY A 499 4.91 21.68 -3.34
CA GLY A 499 4.72 21.26 -4.74
C GLY A 499 3.77 20.09 -4.93
N LEU A 500 3.61 19.26 -3.90
CA LEU A 500 2.64 18.15 -3.84
C LEU A 500 1.23 18.63 -3.42
N GLY A 501 1.04 19.89 -3.03
CA GLY A 501 -0.22 20.39 -2.50
C GLY A 501 -0.60 19.78 -1.15
N ALA A 502 0.40 19.36 -0.36
CA ALA A 502 0.20 18.84 0.98
C ALA A 502 0.14 19.96 2.04
N LEU A 503 0.74 21.10 1.75
CA LEU A 503 0.79 22.27 2.61
C LEU A 503 0.20 23.45 1.85
N GLY A 504 -0.78 24.13 2.41
CA GLY A 504 -1.39 25.30 1.81
C GLY A 504 -0.40 26.48 1.64
N GLY A 505 -0.69 27.39 0.71
CA GLY A 505 0.09 28.58 0.46
C GLY A 505 1.21 28.47 -0.59
N GLY A 506 1.12 27.49 -1.51
CA GLY A 506 2.10 27.28 -2.57
C GLY A 506 1.55 27.14 -3.99
N ALA A 507 0.40 27.73 -4.29
CA ALA A 507 -0.03 27.96 -5.68
C ALA A 507 0.29 29.42 -6.03
N SER A 508 1.57 29.76 -6.12
CA SER A 508 1.99 30.98 -6.80
C SER A 508 2.93 30.59 -7.93
N GLN A 509 2.34 30.66 -9.15
CA GLN A 509 2.88 30.79 -10.50
C GLN A 509 3.61 29.60 -11.09
#